data_a9b9a5f26e25d8c7083e993f20479f45
#
_entry.id   a9b9a5f26e25d8c7083e993f20479f45
#
_cell.length_a   1.000
_cell.length_b   1.000
_cell.length_c   1.000
_cell.angle_alpha   90.00
_cell.angle_beta   90.00
_cell.angle_gamma   90.00
#
_symmetry.space_group_name_H-M   'P 1'
#
loop_
_entity.id
_entity.type
_entity.pdbx_description
1 polymer ?
#
loop_
_entity_poly.entity_id
_entity_poly.type
_entity_poly.pdbx_seq_one_letter_code
_entity_poly.pdbx_strand_id
1 'polypeptide(L)'
;MRDFDAWFATFRNSIATYDYYVDFQKVTENANRYRAELHLLNALVGQRDIEHQFCALLKQYPSVLPVIPLLLAVRKHELYAADAEGGGRICFTPQQTAPETYCTFMRKTGLFDLIENRVVSNLYDYVLGVEVGLDSNGRKGRGGKLMTNLVETYLEKAKVPYAKEVNASDIKTRWACDLGALINDGKAEKRFDFVVKTPRQLYGIEVNFYQSNGSKLNETARSYKMLALEAHRLEGFTFVWFTDGGGWKSARENLRETFDVLPTLHNIYDLEQGVAEKLFR
;
A
#
# COMPACT_ATOMS: atom_id res chain seq x y z
N MET A 1 -18.46 -31.81 2.60
CA MET A 1 -18.18 -30.65 1.74
C MET A 1 -18.36 -29.41 2.61
N ARG A 2 -17.44 -28.43 2.56
CA ARG A 2 -17.59 -27.17 3.34
C ARG A 2 -18.72 -26.35 2.73
N ASP A 3 -19.53 -25.71 3.58
CA ASP A 3 -20.61 -24.81 3.13
C ASP A 3 -20.03 -23.42 2.91
N PHE A 4 -20.05 -22.93 1.66
CA PHE A 4 -19.53 -21.60 1.31
C PHE A 4 -20.29 -20.48 1.99
N ASP A 5 -21.62 -20.56 2.07
CA ASP A 5 -22.44 -19.46 2.60
C ASP A 5 -22.26 -19.32 4.10
N ALA A 6 -22.21 -20.44 4.83
CA ALA A 6 -21.88 -20.46 6.25
C ALA A 6 -20.46 -19.94 6.51
N TRP A 7 -19.47 -20.37 5.70
CA TRP A 7 -18.10 -19.88 5.80
C TRP A 7 -17.97 -18.39 5.47
N PHE A 8 -18.61 -17.93 4.39
CA PHE A 8 -18.59 -16.52 3.98
C PHE A 8 -19.26 -15.59 5.00
N ALA A 9 -20.27 -16.09 5.71
CA ALA A 9 -20.93 -15.33 6.78
C ALA A 9 -20.03 -15.00 7.97
N THR A 10 -18.91 -15.72 8.14
CA THR A 10 -17.92 -15.46 9.20
C THR A 10 -16.87 -14.40 8.84
N PHE A 11 -16.93 -13.85 7.62
CA PHE A 11 -15.98 -12.80 7.18
C PHE A 11 -16.13 -11.53 7.99
N ARG A 12 -14.98 -10.93 8.33
CA ARG A 12 -14.92 -9.70 9.10
C ARG A 12 -14.95 -8.49 8.18
N ASN A 13 -15.66 -7.46 8.59
CA ASN A 13 -15.66 -6.20 7.84
C ASN A 13 -14.34 -5.43 7.99
N SER A 14 -13.65 -5.59 9.11
CA SER A 14 -12.36 -4.93 9.39
C SER A 14 -11.54 -5.72 10.41
N ILE A 15 -10.22 -5.61 10.30
CA ILE A 15 -9.22 -6.03 11.30
C ILE A 15 -8.41 -4.83 11.79
N ALA A 16 -8.90 -3.62 11.52
CA ALA A 16 -8.23 -2.39 11.88
C ALA A 16 -8.15 -2.24 13.40
N THR A 17 -6.94 -2.02 13.92
CA THR A 17 -6.66 -1.56 15.26
C THR A 17 -6.69 -0.03 15.32
N TYR A 18 -6.55 0.59 16.49
CA TYR A 18 -6.52 2.05 16.61
C TYR A 18 -5.36 2.68 15.80
N ASP A 19 -4.23 1.99 15.70
CA ASP A 19 -3.04 2.44 14.97
C ASP A 19 -3.20 2.35 13.44
N TYR A 20 -4.27 1.73 12.98
CA TYR A 20 -4.55 1.59 11.53
C TYR A 20 -4.84 2.92 10.85
N TYR A 21 -5.48 3.87 11.54
CA TYR A 21 -6.10 5.04 10.89
C TYR A 21 -5.09 6.09 10.46
N VAL A 22 -4.35 6.67 11.40
CA VAL A 22 -3.33 7.71 11.13
C VAL A 22 -2.19 7.54 12.12
N ASP A 23 -0.97 7.51 11.61
CA ASP A 23 0.23 7.62 12.42
C ASP A 23 0.55 9.12 12.65
N PHE A 24 -0.07 9.69 13.68
CA PHE A 24 0.10 11.10 14.02
C PHE A 24 1.55 11.46 14.40
N GLN A 25 2.31 10.53 14.96
CA GLN A 25 3.72 10.79 15.26
C GLN A 25 4.48 11.02 13.95
N LYS A 26 4.38 10.10 13.00
CA LYS A 26 5.02 10.20 11.69
C LYS A 26 4.55 11.43 10.89
N VAL A 27 3.24 11.71 10.91
CA VAL A 27 2.65 12.89 10.24
C VAL A 27 3.26 14.17 10.81
N THR A 28 3.34 14.29 12.13
CA THR A 28 3.92 15.45 12.81
C THR A 28 5.42 15.57 12.55
N GLU A 29 6.16 14.48 12.59
CA GLU A 29 7.60 14.46 12.26
C GLU A 29 7.86 14.93 10.83
N ASN A 30 7.05 14.47 9.86
CA ASN A 30 7.17 14.89 8.47
C ASN A 30 6.91 16.38 8.28
N ALA A 31 5.86 16.92 8.88
CA ALA A 31 5.55 18.35 8.81
C ALA A 31 6.63 19.19 9.53
N ASN A 32 7.12 18.73 10.68
CA ASN A 32 8.14 19.43 11.45
C ASN A 32 9.49 19.57 10.73
N ARG A 33 9.82 18.68 9.78
CA ARG A 33 11.04 18.79 8.95
C ARG A 33 11.11 20.11 8.19
N TYR A 34 9.96 20.68 7.85
CA TYR A 34 9.83 21.89 7.04
C TYR A 34 9.14 23.03 7.79
N ARG A 35 9.12 22.95 9.12
CA ARG A 35 8.39 23.91 9.95
C ARG A 35 8.86 25.35 9.74
N ALA A 36 10.16 25.58 9.68
CA ALA A 36 10.74 26.90 9.50
C ALA A 36 10.37 27.49 8.14
N GLU A 37 10.51 26.71 7.08
CA GLU A 37 10.20 27.08 5.69
C GLU A 37 8.70 27.37 5.51
N LEU A 38 7.84 26.56 6.12
CA LEU A 38 6.40 26.80 6.10
C LEU A 38 6.00 28.09 6.82
N HIS A 39 6.67 28.41 7.93
CA HIS A 39 6.45 29.68 8.62
C HIS A 39 6.98 30.88 7.82
N LEU A 40 8.10 30.75 7.08
CA LEU A 40 8.55 31.77 6.14
C LEU A 40 7.55 32.02 5.03
N LEU A 41 6.99 30.95 4.43
CA LEU A 41 5.95 31.05 3.39
C LEU A 41 4.64 31.64 3.93
N ASN A 42 4.33 31.51 5.21
CA ASN A 42 3.15 32.17 5.82
C ASN A 42 3.16 33.69 5.70
N ALA A 43 4.33 34.32 5.53
CA ALA A 43 4.43 35.75 5.27
C ALA A 43 3.71 36.19 3.97
N LEU A 44 3.47 35.24 3.04
CA LEU A 44 2.77 35.48 1.79
C LEU A 44 1.24 35.40 1.92
N VAL A 45 0.71 34.89 3.01
CA VAL A 45 -0.73 34.68 3.20
C VAL A 45 -1.46 36.02 3.22
N GLY A 46 -2.35 36.22 2.22
CA GLY A 46 -3.16 37.41 2.06
C GLY A 46 -2.41 38.60 1.47
N GLN A 47 -1.22 38.42 0.92
CA GLN A 47 -0.47 39.48 0.23
C GLN A 47 -1.04 39.69 -1.18
N ARG A 48 -1.36 40.93 -1.55
CA ARG A 48 -1.96 41.27 -2.87
C ARG A 48 -0.97 41.19 -4.03
N ASP A 49 0.30 41.44 -3.79
CA ASP A 49 1.38 41.35 -4.79
C ASP A 49 2.23 40.10 -4.53
N ILE A 50 1.52 38.95 -4.49
CA ILE A 50 2.09 37.69 -4.00
C ILE A 50 3.27 37.22 -4.84
N GLU A 51 3.27 37.43 -6.15
CA GLU A 51 4.37 36.98 -7.03
C GLU A 51 5.67 37.73 -6.75
N HIS A 52 5.58 39.05 -6.63
CA HIS A 52 6.74 39.87 -6.30
C HIS A 52 7.28 39.51 -4.91
N GLN A 53 6.37 39.37 -3.93
CA GLN A 53 6.74 38.98 -2.55
C GLN A 53 7.37 37.59 -2.52
N PHE A 54 6.84 36.64 -3.28
CA PHE A 54 7.40 35.29 -3.39
C PHE A 54 8.80 35.31 -4.02
N CYS A 55 8.99 36.05 -5.13
CA CYS A 55 10.31 36.18 -5.74
C CYS A 55 11.33 36.84 -4.81
N ALA A 56 10.91 37.83 -4.01
CA ALA A 56 11.77 38.47 -3.00
C ALA A 56 12.14 37.46 -1.89
N LEU A 57 11.14 36.70 -1.42
CA LEU A 57 11.34 35.67 -0.39
C LEU A 57 12.28 34.57 -0.87
N LEU A 58 12.16 34.10 -2.12
CA LEU A 58 13.05 33.09 -2.69
C LEU A 58 14.52 33.56 -2.77
N LYS A 59 14.75 34.84 -3.09
CA LYS A 59 16.10 35.39 -3.14
C LYS A 59 16.76 35.41 -1.74
N GLN A 60 15.95 35.64 -0.72
CA GLN A 60 16.44 35.71 0.66
C GLN A 60 16.50 34.31 1.32
N TYR A 61 15.52 33.47 1.05
CA TYR A 61 15.35 32.16 1.69
C TYR A 61 15.09 31.04 0.65
N PRO A 62 16.09 30.68 -0.16
CA PRO A 62 15.91 29.60 -1.18
C PRO A 62 15.60 28.24 -0.56
N SER A 63 15.80 28.06 0.76
CA SER A 63 15.45 26.85 1.51
C SER A 63 13.95 26.54 1.50
N VAL A 64 13.07 27.49 1.11
CA VAL A 64 11.62 27.24 1.02
C VAL A 64 11.24 26.42 -0.23
N LEU A 65 12.12 26.30 -1.24
CA LEU A 65 11.81 25.58 -2.48
C LEU A 65 11.40 24.11 -2.27
N PRO A 66 12.09 23.31 -1.45
CA PRO A 66 11.73 21.91 -1.22
C PRO A 66 10.32 21.68 -0.67
N VAL A 67 9.72 22.73 -0.07
CA VAL A 67 8.40 22.64 0.55
C VAL A 67 7.26 22.82 -0.47
N ILE A 68 7.51 23.51 -1.59
CA ILE A 68 6.47 23.84 -2.57
C ILE A 68 5.77 22.59 -3.12
N PRO A 69 6.45 21.51 -3.54
CA PRO A 69 5.78 20.28 -3.96
C PRO A 69 4.88 19.68 -2.88
N LEU A 70 5.23 19.83 -1.61
CA LEU A 70 4.45 19.29 -0.51
C LEU A 70 3.09 20.00 -0.36
N LEU A 71 2.99 21.27 -0.73
CA LEU A 71 1.72 22.00 -0.81
C LEU A 71 0.76 21.37 -1.84
N LEU A 72 1.27 20.59 -2.78
CA LEU A 72 0.52 19.81 -3.77
C LEU A 72 0.42 18.32 -3.41
N ALA A 73 0.67 17.95 -2.17
CA ALA A 73 0.70 16.57 -1.69
C ALA A 73 1.76 15.68 -2.38
N VAL A 74 2.87 16.25 -2.83
CA VAL A 74 3.98 15.54 -3.48
C VAL A 74 5.25 15.64 -2.64
N ARG A 75 5.84 14.50 -2.27
CA ARG A 75 7.09 14.43 -1.47
C ARG A 75 8.38 14.39 -2.30
N LYS A 76 8.29 14.59 -3.63
CA LYS A 76 9.44 14.63 -4.53
C LYS A 76 9.87 16.07 -4.75
N HIS A 77 11.19 16.32 -4.80
CA HIS A 77 11.76 17.63 -5.08
C HIS A 77 11.91 17.93 -6.58
N GLU A 78 11.43 17.05 -7.42
CA GLU A 78 11.45 17.16 -8.86
C GLU A 78 10.10 16.76 -9.41
N LEU A 79 9.51 17.66 -10.21
CA LEU A 79 8.21 17.48 -10.83
C LEU A 79 8.31 17.71 -12.34
N TYR A 80 7.45 17.05 -13.10
CA TYR A 80 7.20 17.37 -14.49
C TYR A 80 5.83 18.05 -14.57
N ALA A 81 5.80 19.24 -15.16
CA ALA A 81 4.56 19.98 -15.43
C ALA A 81 4.45 20.28 -16.92
N ALA A 82 3.26 20.11 -17.49
CA ALA A 82 2.99 20.38 -18.90
C ALA A 82 1.62 21.04 -19.06
N ASP A 83 1.50 21.89 -20.10
CA ASP A 83 0.27 22.48 -20.57
C ASP A 83 0.27 22.55 -22.11
N ALA A 84 -0.68 23.32 -22.70
CA ALA A 84 -0.78 23.48 -24.16
C ALA A 84 0.43 24.20 -24.78
N GLU A 85 1.23 24.93 -23.99
CA GLU A 85 2.42 25.67 -24.44
C GLU A 85 3.70 24.82 -24.38
N GLY A 86 3.61 23.64 -23.76
CA GLY A 86 4.71 22.70 -23.59
C GLY A 86 4.83 22.16 -22.17
N GLY A 87 5.93 21.51 -21.89
CA GLY A 87 6.18 20.93 -20.58
C GLY A 87 7.67 20.82 -20.26
N GLY A 88 7.96 20.72 -18.99
CA GLY A 88 9.33 20.62 -18.54
C GLY A 88 9.46 20.06 -17.13
N ARG A 89 10.68 19.72 -16.81
CA ARG A 89 11.11 19.25 -15.51
C ARG A 89 11.50 20.45 -14.65
N ILE A 90 10.96 20.52 -13.46
CA ILE A 90 11.21 21.59 -12.49
C ILE A 90 11.82 20.96 -11.24
N CYS A 91 12.99 21.46 -10.84
CA CYS A 91 13.69 21.01 -9.65
C CYS A 91 13.51 22.03 -8.52
N PHE A 92 13.00 21.57 -7.38
CA PHE A 92 12.73 22.38 -6.19
C PHE A 92 13.85 22.29 -5.15
N THR A 93 15.10 22.18 -5.61
CA THR A 93 16.26 22.27 -4.74
C THR A 93 16.91 23.64 -4.92
N PRO A 94 17.48 24.26 -3.85
CA PRO A 94 18.23 25.49 -3.97
C PRO A 94 19.31 25.37 -5.04
N GLN A 95 19.43 26.37 -5.94
CA GLN A 95 20.51 26.55 -6.93
C GLN A 95 20.29 26.08 -8.38
N GLN A 96 19.12 25.60 -8.81
CA GLN A 96 19.01 24.99 -10.15
C GLN A 96 18.09 25.70 -11.17
N THR A 97 17.27 26.68 -10.74
CA THR A 97 16.25 27.25 -11.65
C THR A 97 16.01 28.73 -11.37
N ALA A 98 15.69 29.50 -12.41
CA ALA A 98 15.36 30.91 -12.27
C ALA A 98 14.05 31.11 -11.46
N PRO A 99 13.96 32.15 -10.61
CA PRO A 99 12.78 32.42 -9.77
C PRO A 99 11.46 32.50 -10.56
N GLU A 100 11.51 32.99 -11.80
CA GLU A 100 10.37 33.14 -12.69
C GLU A 100 9.70 31.79 -13.03
N THR A 101 10.49 30.72 -13.11
CA THR A 101 9.96 29.36 -13.33
C THR A 101 9.09 28.90 -12.16
N TYR A 102 9.55 29.18 -10.94
CA TYR A 102 8.76 28.87 -9.74
C TYR A 102 7.51 29.73 -9.61
N CYS A 103 7.60 31.04 -9.95
CA CYS A 103 6.43 31.91 -9.99
C CYS A 103 5.39 31.40 -11.00
N THR A 104 5.82 30.98 -12.20
CA THR A 104 4.95 30.38 -13.21
C THR A 104 4.31 29.10 -12.70
N PHE A 105 5.09 28.24 -12.04
CA PHE A 105 4.57 26.99 -11.46
C PHE A 105 3.53 27.27 -10.36
N MET A 106 3.82 28.16 -9.43
CA MET A 106 2.89 28.54 -8.35
C MET A 106 1.57 29.11 -8.89
N ARG A 107 1.64 29.94 -9.97
CA ARG A 107 0.47 30.49 -10.64
C ARG A 107 -0.34 29.40 -11.34
N LYS A 108 0.30 28.59 -12.21
CA LYS A 108 -0.37 27.58 -13.03
C LYS A 108 -0.95 26.43 -12.18
N THR A 109 -0.41 26.17 -11.00
CA THR A 109 -0.96 25.17 -10.04
C THR A 109 -2.06 25.73 -9.14
N GLY A 110 -2.33 27.05 -9.17
CA GLY A 110 -3.29 27.70 -8.30
C GLY A 110 -2.79 27.91 -6.84
N LEU A 111 -1.51 27.66 -6.56
CA LEU A 111 -0.97 27.85 -5.22
C LEU A 111 -0.96 29.32 -4.80
N PHE A 112 -0.75 30.24 -5.73
CA PHE A 112 -0.87 31.67 -5.41
C PHE A 112 -2.30 32.04 -5.01
N ASP A 113 -3.30 31.58 -5.74
CA ASP A 113 -4.72 31.83 -5.40
C ASP A 113 -5.09 31.28 -4.03
N LEU A 114 -4.58 30.11 -3.69
CA LEU A 114 -4.79 29.45 -2.39
C LEU A 114 -4.24 30.34 -1.23
N ILE A 115 -3.07 30.94 -1.43
CA ILE A 115 -2.34 31.70 -0.40
C ILE A 115 -2.84 33.15 -0.34
N GLU A 116 -2.94 33.83 -1.48
CA GLU A 116 -3.36 35.23 -1.61
C GLU A 116 -4.78 35.45 -1.06
N ASN A 117 -5.72 34.59 -1.47
CA ASN A 117 -7.13 34.69 -1.06
C ASN A 117 -7.43 34.13 0.32
N ARG A 118 -6.41 33.77 1.09
CA ARG A 118 -6.55 33.18 2.43
C ARG A 118 -7.45 31.94 2.50
N VAL A 119 -7.50 31.15 1.41
CA VAL A 119 -8.16 29.85 1.45
C VAL A 119 -7.51 28.96 2.49
N VAL A 120 -6.19 29.16 2.67
CA VAL A 120 -5.39 28.61 3.78
C VAL A 120 -4.79 29.77 4.56
N SER A 121 -4.98 29.76 5.88
CA SER A 121 -4.46 30.80 6.79
C SER A 121 -3.12 30.46 7.43
N ASN A 122 -2.77 29.17 7.48
CA ASN A 122 -1.53 28.65 8.04
C ASN A 122 -1.03 27.46 7.23
N LEU A 123 0.11 27.62 6.57
CA LEU A 123 0.66 26.58 5.71
C LEU A 123 1.22 25.38 6.48
N TYR A 124 1.62 25.55 7.73
CA TYR A 124 2.03 24.43 8.57
C TYR A 124 0.83 23.52 8.89
N ASP A 125 -0.30 24.11 9.31
CA ASP A 125 -1.52 23.35 9.59
C ASP A 125 -2.08 22.70 8.31
N TYR A 126 -2.00 23.41 7.19
CA TYR A 126 -2.36 22.86 5.88
C TYR A 126 -1.51 21.63 5.53
N VAL A 127 -0.19 21.73 5.66
CA VAL A 127 0.73 20.61 5.37
C VAL A 127 0.53 19.48 6.35
N LEU A 128 0.20 19.74 7.61
CA LEU A 128 -0.17 18.69 8.55
C LEU A 128 -1.40 17.90 8.05
N GLY A 129 -2.42 18.59 7.54
CA GLY A 129 -3.57 17.97 6.89
C GLY A 129 -3.21 17.20 5.62
N VAL A 130 -2.32 17.74 4.78
CA VAL A 130 -1.78 17.05 3.60
C VAL A 130 -1.07 15.75 4.00
N GLU A 131 -0.24 15.77 5.03
CA GLU A 131 0.48 14.58 5.53
C GLU A 131 -0.50 13.52 6.08
N VAL A 132 -1.57 13.93 6.76
CA VAL A 132 -2.67 13.03 7.14
C VAL A 132 -3.30 12.36 5.91
N GLY A 133 -3.57 13.14 4.86
CA GLY A 133 -4.09 12.65 3.57
C GLY A 133 -3.15 11.65 2.90
N LEU A 134 -1.86 11.96 2.85
CA LEU A 134 -0.82 11.08 2.28
C LEU A 134 -0.63 9.80 3.11
N ASP A 135 -0.72 9.89 4.44
CA ASP A 135 -0.65 8.71 5.31
C ASP A 135 -1.90 7.84 5.18
N SER A 136 -3.06 8.44 4.92
CA SER A 136 -4.29 7.67 4.71
C SER A 136 -4.20 6.72 3.50
N ASN A 137 -3.44 7.08 2.46
CA ASN A 137 -3.15 6.19 1.33
C ASN A 137 -2.33 4.95 1.75
N GLY A 138 -1.56 5.05 2.82
CA GLY A 138 -0.83 3.94 3.43
C GLY A 138 -1.72 2.89 4.12
N ARG A 139 -3.01 3.20 4.38
CA ARG A 139 -3.94 2.26 5.03
C ARG A 139 -4.10 0.94 4.27
N LYS A 140 -4.10 0.97 2.94
CA LYS A 140 -4.16 -0.25 2.12
C LYS A 140 -2.97 -1.17 2.40
N GLY A 141 -1.76 -0.61 2.50
CA GLY A 141 -0.56 -1.37 2.86
C GLY A 141 -0.59 -1.85 4.32
N ARG A 142 -1.11 -1.02 5.25
CA ARG A 142 -1.28 -1.42 6.66
C ARG A 142 -2.29 -2.55 6.80
N GLY A 143 -3.41 -2.51 6.08
CA GLY A 143 -4.41 -3.59 6.09
C GLY A 143 -3.82 -4.94 5.65
N GLY A 144 -3.02 -4.96 4.58
CA GLY A 144 -2.30 -6.17 4.15
C GLY A 144 -1.33 -6.68 5.21
N LYS A 145 -0.54 -5.78 5.81
CA LYS A 145 0.39 -6.15 6.89
C LYS A 145 -0.32 -6.67 8.14
N LEU A 146 -1.47 -6.10 8.51
CA LEU A 146 -2.24 -6.60 9.66
C LEU A 146 -2.69 -8.03 9.47
N MET A 147 -3.18 -8.40 8.27
CA MET A 147 -3.58 -9.78 8.00
C MET A 147 -2.38 -10.73 7.97
N THR A 148 -1.27 -10.31 7.37
CA THR A 148 -0.03 -11.10 7.36
C THR A 148 0.49 -11.34 8.78
N ASN A 149 0.53 -10.30 9.63
CA ASN A 149 0.94 -10.42 11.03
C ASN A 149 -0.01 -11.32 11.83
N LEU A 150 -1.31 -11.25 11.54
CA LEU A 150 -2.31 -12.10 12.18
C LEU A 150 -2.06 -13.58 11.83
N VAL A 151 -1.90 -13.91 10.55
CA VAL A 151 -1.57 -15.27 10.11
C VAL A 151 -0.27 -15.75 10.76
N GLU A 152 0.76 -14.91 10.79
CA GLU A 152 2.03 -15.21 11.45
C GLU A 152 1.85 -15.60 12.92
N THR A 153 1.05 -14.83 13.67
CA THR A 153 0.74 -15.14 15.09
C THR A 153 0.12 -16.54 15.25
N TYR A 154 -0.72 -16.96 14.29
CA TYR A 154 -1.30 -18.31 14.35
C TYR A 154 -0.30 -19.40 13.93
N LEU A 155 0.61 -19.15 13.00
CA LEU A 155 1.71 -20.07 12.68
C LEU A 155 2.64 -20.26 13.89
N GLU A 156 2.96 -19.18 14.60
CA GLU A 156 3.76 -19.22 15.84
C GLU A 156 3.06 -20.00 16.95
N LYS A 157 1.77 -19.75 17.19
CA LYS A 157 0.96 -20.49 18.17
C LYS A 157 0.92 -21.99 17.85
N ALA A 158 0.82 -22.34 16.57
CA ALA A 158 0.85 -23.71 16.11
C ALA A 158 2.26 -24.34 16.16
N LYS A 159 3.30 -23.55 16.52
CA LYS A 159 4.72 -23.94 16.52
C LYS A 159 5.19 -24.49 15.18
N VAL A 160 4.72 -23.88 14.10
CA VAL A 160 5.03 -24.28 12.73
C VAL A 160 6.24 -23.48 12.23
N PRO A 161 7.34 -24.14 11.82
CA PRO A 161 8.46 -23.44 11.21
C PRO A 161 8.04 -22.90 9.82
N TYR A 162 8.31 -21.62 9.57
CA TYR A 162 7.97 -20.96 8.31
C TYR A 162 9.10 -20.05 7.82
N ALA A 163 9.08 -19.76 6.52
CA ALA A 163 9.88 -18.71 5.90
C ALA A 163 8.97 -17.64 5.29
N LYS A 164 9.37 -16.38 5.35
CA LYS A 164 8.60 -15.23 4.81
C LYS A 164 9.10 -14.80 3.45
N GLU A 165 8.18 -14.29 2.62
CA GLU A 165 8.46 -13.63 1.35
C GLU A 165 9.41 -14.44 0.45
N VAL A 166 9.09 -15.71 0.22
CA VAL A 166 9.94 -16.67 -0.49
C VAL A 166 9.56 -16.71 -1.97
N ASN A 167 10.53 -16.51 -2.84
CA ASN A 167 10.35 -16.66 -4.28
C ASN A 167 10.24 -18.14 -4.68
N ALA A 168 9.45 -18.44 -5.68
CA ALA A 168 9.28 -19.82 -6.17
C ALA A 168 10.60 -20.42 -6.67
N SER A 169 11.51 -19.62 -7.23
CA SER A 169 12.85 -20.02 -7.60
C SER A 169 13.70 -20.50 -6.40
N ASP A 170 13.56 -19.81 -5.25
CA ASP A 170 14.25 -20.19 -4.01
C ASP A 170 13.73 -21.49 -3.42
N ILE A 171 12.45 -21.81 -3.64
CA ILE A 171 11.81 -23.05 -3.17
C ILE A 171 12.50 -24.27 -3.78
N LYS A 172 12.79 -24.25 -5.08
CA LYS A 172 13.51 -25.30 -5.75
C LYS A 172 14.90 -25.53 -5.14
N THR A 173 15.62 -24.45 -4.88
CA THR A 173 16.97 -24.50 -4.32
C THR A 173 16.98 -24.97 -2.87
N ARG A 174 16.03 -24.50 -2.04
CA ARG A 174 16.00 -24.79 -0.59
C ARG A 174 15.40 -26.13 -0.24
N TRP A 175 14.39 -26.59 -1.00
CA TRP A 175 13.59 -27.76 -0.65
C TRP A 175 13.42 -28.76 -1.78
N ALA A 176 14.15 -28.60 -2.88
CA ALA A 176 14.11 -29.49 -4.04
C ALA A 176 12.68 -29.70 -4.65
N CYS A 177 11.78 -28.73 -4.45
CA CYS A 177 10.43 -28.74 -5.01
C CYS A 177 10.37 -27.84 -6.25
N ASP A 178 10.15 -28.41 -7.41
CA ASP A 178 10.08 -27.68 -8.66
C ASP A 178 8.69 -27.12 -8.91
N LEU A 179 8.54 -25.81 -8.84
CA LEU A 179 7.31 -25.07 -9.10
C LEU A 179 7.23 -24.51 -10.52
N GLY A 180 7.99 -25.03 -11.48
CA GLY A 180 8.09 -24.50 -12.85
C GLY A 180 6.74 -24.25 -13.52
N ALA A 181 5.76 -25.14 -13.31
CA ALA A 181 4.41 -24.97 -13.81
C ALA A 181 3.67 -23.74 -13.25
N LEU A 182 3.97 -23.32 -11.99
CA LEU A 182 3.33 -22.17 -11.33
C LEU A 182 3.94 -20.82 -11.72
N ILE A 183 5.10 -20.81 -12.39
CA ILE A 183 5.87 -19.61 -12.71
C ILE A 183 5.99 -19.38 -14.22
N ASN A 184 5.10 -19.96 -15.04
CA ASN A 184 5.16 -19.88 -16.51
C ASN A 184 6.57 -20.15 -17.06
N ASP A 185 7.20 -21.25 -16.64
CA ASP A 185 8.56 -21.62 -17.02
C ASP A 185 9.60 -20.53 -16.78
N GLY A 186 9.46 -19.76 -15.67
CA GLY A 186 10.38 -18.72 -15.26
C GLY A 186 10.11 -17.33 -15.88
N LYS A 187 9.00 -17.15 -16.61
CA LYS A 187 8.63 -15.83 -17.16
C LYS A 187 8.01 -14.86 -16.15
N ALA A 188 7.50 -15.40 -15.03
CA ALA A 188 6.98 -14.57 -13.94
C ALA A 188 7.45 -15.15 -12.60
N GLU A 189 8.13 -14.32 -11.80
CA GLU A 189 8.55 -14.75 -10.47
C GLU A 189 7.37 -14.63 -9.50
N LYS A 190 6.90 -15.78 -9.00
CA LYS A 190 5.89 -15.86 -7.95
C LYS A 190 6.58 -15.82 -6.60
N ARG A 191 6.17 -14.89 -5.73
CA ARG A 191 6.60 -14.82 -4.33
C ARG A 191 5.43 -15.15 -3.43
N PHE A 192 5.64 -16.06 -2.48
CA PHE A 192 4.67 -16.43 -1.45
C PHE A 192 4.90 -15.60 -0.18
N ASP A 193 3.82 -15.16 0.47
CA ASP A 193 3.91 -14.45 1.74
C ASP A 193 4.56 -15.31 2.83
N PHE A 194 4.20 -16.59 2.88
CA PHE A 194 4.87 -17.59 3.72
C PHE A 194 5.08 -18.91 2.98
N VAL A 195 6.10 -19.62 3.40
CA VAL A 195 6.33 -21.02 3.03
C VAL A 195 6.51 -21.84 4.30
N VAL A 196 5.74 -22.92 4.42
CA VAL A 196 5.85 -23.90 5.51
C VAL A 196 6.34 -25.21 4.95
N LYS A 197 7.37 -25.82 5.55
CA LYS A 197 7.87 -27.15 5.22
C LYS A 197 7.63 -28.10 6.38
N THR A 198 6.80 -29.10 6.11
CA THR A 198 6.63 -30.25 7.01
C THR A 198 7.45 -31.45 6.50
N PRO A 199 7.60 -32.54 7.23
CA PRO A 199 8.33 -33.71 6.75
C PRO A 199 7.77 -34.30 5.44
N ARG A 200 6.48 -34.11 5.19
CA ARG A 200 5.77 -34.72 4.04
C ARG A 200 5.41 -33.74 2.94
N GLN A 201 5.21 -32.46 3.27
CA GLN A 201 4.57 -31.50 2.36
C GLN A 201 5.21 -30.12 2.46
N LEU A 202 5.26 -29.41 1.35
CA LEU A 202 5.58 -28.00 1.25
C LEU A 202 4.29 -27.21 1.02
N TYR A 203 4.10 -26.13 1.72
CA TYR A 203 2.94 -25.26 1.61
C TYR A 203 3.37 -23.86 1.19
N GLY A 204 2.85 -23.39 0.06
CA GLY A 204 2.97 -21.99 -0.37
C GLY A 204 1.73 -21.23 0.06
N ILE A 205 1.90 -20.18 0.85
CA ILE A 205 0.80 -19.46 1.51
C ILE A 205 0.71 -18.05 0.99
N GLU A 206 -0.48 -17.64 0.58
CA GLU A 206 -0.85 -16.27 0.24
C GLU A 206 -1.83 -15.70 1.27
N VAL A 207 -1.71 -14.40 1.54
CA VAL A 207 -2.49 -13.73 2.57
C VAL A 207 -3.06 -12.41 2.04
N ASN A 208 -4.37 -12.21 2.15
CA ASN A 208 -4.99 -10.94 1.76
C ASN A 208 -6.11 -10.56 2.72
N PHE A 209 -6.30 -9.26 2.90
CA PHE A 209 -7.48 -8.69 3.52
C PHE A 209 -8.06 -7.57 2.65
N TYR A 210 -9.31 -7.72 2.24
CA TYR A 210 -9.99 -6.72 1.41
C TYR A 210 -11.13 -6.04 2.17
N GLN A 211 -10.85 -4.88 2.73
CA GLN A 211 -11.83 -4.10 3.47
C GLN A 211 -12.89 -3.46 2.57
N SER A 212 -12.49 -3.04 1.36
CA SER A 212 -13.34 -2.34 0.39
C SER A 212 -13.41 -3.05 -0.95
N ASN A 213 -14.47 -2.76 -1.70
CA ASN A 213 -14.70 -3.27 -3.05
C ASN A 213 -13.63 -2.79 -4.04
N GLY A 214 -13.44 -3.53 -5.13
CA GLY A 214 -12.54 -3.16 -6.22
C GLY A 214 -12.36 -4.28 -7.25
N SER A 215 -11.92 -3.95 -8.47
CA SER A 215 -11.66 -4.92 -9.55
C SER A 215 -10.61 -5.95 -9.18
N LYS A 216 -9.63 -5.55 -8.36
CA LYS A 216 -8.53 -6.42 -7.92
C LYS A 216 -8.99 -7.71 -7.22
N LEU A 217 -10.16 -7.69 -6.53
CA LEU A 217 -10.70 -8.89 -5.87
C LEU A 217 -11.03 -9.99 -6.88
N ASN A 218 -11.69 -9.61 -7.98
CA ASN A 218 -12.03 -10.56 -9.05
C ASN A 218 -10.79 -11.13 -9.73
N GLU A 219 -9.79 -10.28 -9.97
CA GLU A 219 -8.50 -10.70 -10.55
C GLU A 219 -7.78 -11.68 -9.60
N THR A 220 -7.72 -11.35 -8.31
CA THR A 220 -7.08 -12.19 -7.29
C THR A 220 -7.78 -13.55 -7.19
N ALA A 221 -9.11 -13.58 -7.09
CA ALA A 221 -9.86 -14.84 -6.99
C ALA A 221 -9.60 -15.74 -8.21
N ARG A 222 -9.66 -15.19 -9.43
CA ARG A 222 -9.38 -15.93 -10.66
C ARG A 222 -7.95 -16.43 -10.73
N SER A 223 -6.98 -15.57 -10.40
CA SER A 223 -5.57 -15.93 -10.40
C SER A 223 -5.28 -17.07 -9.41
N TYR A 224 -5.87 -16.99 -8.19
CA TYR A 224 -5.64 -18.03 -7.17
C TYR A 224 -6.44 -19.30 -7.43
N LYS A 225 -7.57 -19.24 -8.15
CA LYS A 225 -8.24 -20.41 -8.68
C LYS A 225 -7.33 -21.18 -9.66
N MET A 226 -6.69 -20.47 -10.59
CA MET A 226 -5.75 -21.09 -11.54
C MET A 226 -4.54 -21.66 -10.81
N LEU A 227 -3.96 -20.89 -9.88
CA LEU A 227 -2.84 -21.35 -9.06
C LEU A 227 -3.19 -22.62 -8.26
N ALA A 228 -4.40 -22.71 -7.71
CA ALA A 228 -4.88 -23.89 -7.00
C ALA A 228 -4.95 -25.13 -7.91
N LEU A 229 -5.50 -24.97 -9.12
CA LEU A 229 -5.61 -26.06 -10.10
C LEU A 229 -4.24 -26.54 -10.58
N GLU A 230 -3.29 -25.64 -10.77
CA GLU A 230 -1.91 -25.96 -11.12
C GLU A 230 -1.17 -26.64 -9.96
N ALA A 231 -1.32 -26.11 -8.74
CA ALA A 231 -0.71 -26.68 -7.53
C ALA A 231 -1.17 -28.12 -7.26
N HIS A 232 -2.43 -28.46 -7.54
CA HIS A 232 -2.94 -29.83 -7.41
C HIS A 232 -2.22 -30.86 -8.27
N ARG A 233 -1.51 -30.43 -9.32
CA ARG A 233 -0.73 -31.30 -10.22
C ARG A 233 0.70 -31.53 -9.71
N LEU A 234 1.11 -30.78 -8.68
CA LEU A 234 2.47 -30.85 -8.14
C LEU A 234 2.51 -31.76 -6.92
N GLU A 235 3.25 -32.85 -7.04
CA GLU A 235 3.48 -33.74 -5.90
C GLU A 235 4.34 -33.03 -4.83
N GLY A 236 3.96 -33.20 -3.57
CA GLY A 236 4.70 -32.62 -2.44
C GLY A 236 4.49 -31.12 -2.22
N PHE A 237 3.60 -30.45 -3.00
CA PHE A 237 3.27 -29.05 -2.83
C PHE A 237 1.77 -28.83 -2.61
N THR A 238 1.43 -27.88 -1.75
CA THR A 238 0.04 -27.44 -1.50
C THR A 238 -0.01 -25.91 -1.48
N PHE A 239 -0.90 -25.34 -2.26
CA PHE A 239 -1.23 -23.92 -2.18
C PHE A 239 -2.25 -23.69 -1.06
N VAL A 240 -2.00 -22.70 -0.20
CA VAL A 240 -2.90 -22.28 0.90
C VAL A 240 -3.19 -20.80 0.73
N TRP A 241 -4.47 -20.44 0.89
CA TRP A 241 -4.86 -19.06 0.82
C TRP A 241 -5.65 -18.65 2.06
N PHE A 242 -5.11 -17.67 2.81
CA PHE A 242 -5.82 -17.01 3.89
C PHE A 242 -6.37 -15.68 3.40
N THR A 243 -7.70 -15.52 3.38
CA THR A 243 -8.34 -14.28 2.98
C THR A 243 -9.53 -13.94 3.85
N ASP A 244 -9.80 -12.65 3.99
CA ASP A 244 -10.96 -12.14 4.73
C ASP A 244 -11.29 -10.70 4.25
N GLY A 245 -12.36 -10.13 4.76
CA GLY A 245 -12.73 -8.74 4.52
C GLY A 245 -14.08 -8.55 3.86
N GLY A 246 -14.80 -7.50 4.30
CA GLY A 246 -16.13 -7.16 3.78
C GLY A 246 -16.18 -6.79 2.30
N GLY A 247 -15.02 -6.47 1.68
CA GLY A 247 -14.91 -6.18 0.26
C GLY A 247 -15.28 -7.36 -0.64
N TRP A 248 -15.13 -8.60 -0.17
CA TRP A 248 -15.48 -9.81 -0.91
C TRP A 248 -16.97 -9.91 -1.27
N LYS A 249 -17.85 -9.14 -0.62
CA LYS A 249 -19.28 -9.07 -0.98
C LYS A 249 -19.48 -8.72 -2.47
N SER A 250 -18.61 -7.88 -3.05
CA SER A 250 -18.69 -7.47 -4.46
C SER A 250 -18.11 -8.50 -5.44
N ALA A 251 -17.33 -9.47 -4.96
CA ALA A 251 -16.68 -10.51 -5.77
C ALA A 251 -17.04 -11.92 -5.28
N ARG A 252 -18.22 -12.07 -4.65
CA ARG A 252 -18.65 -13.27 -3.95
C ARG A 252 -18.64 -14.51 -4.84
N GLU A 253 -19.12 -14.40 -6.06
CA GLU A 253 -19.20 -15.55 -6.98
C GLU A 253 -17.80 -16.01 -7.43
N ASN A 254 -16.90 -15.11 -7.76
CA ASN A 254 -15.51 -15.49 -8.08
C ASN A 254 -14.79 -16.15 -6.91
N LEU A 255 -15.07 -15.68 -5.66
CA LEU A 255 -14.55 -16.31 -4.45
C LEU A 255 -15.14 -17.70 -4.23
N ARG A 256 -16.45 -17.88 -4.48
CA ARG A 256 -17.14 -19.19 -4.41
C ARG A 256 -16.51 -20.19 -5.36
N GLU A 257 -16.30 -19.80 -6.62
CA GLU A 257 -15.64 -20.66 -7.61
C GLU A 257 -14.24 -21.10 -7.17
N THR A 258 -13.51 -20.23 -6.47
CA THR A 258 -12.19 -20.59 -5.93
C THR A 258 -12.31 -21.48 -4.71
N PHE A 259 -13.28 -21.23 -3.85
CA PHE A 259 -13.56 -22.05 -2.66
C PHE A 259 -13.88 -23.52 -3.03
N ASP A 260 -14.62 -23.72 -4.13
CA ASP A 260 -15.00 -25.03 -4.60
C ASP A 260 -13.81 -25.87 -5.09
N VAL A 261 -12.73 -25.22 -5.57
CA VAL A 261 -11.53 -25.91 -6.09
C VAL A 261 -10.33 -25.84 -5.17
N LEU A 262 -10.35 -25.00 -4.13
CA LEU A 262 -9.25 -24.82 -3.17
C LEU A 262 -9.68 -25.19 -1.74
N PRO A 263 -9.56 -26.47 -1.34
CA PRO A 263 -9.92 -26.90 0.02
C PRO A 263 -9.16 -26.19 1.13
N THR A 264 -7.98 -25.64 0.80
CA THR A 264 -7.07 -24.90 1.68
C THR A 264 -7.26 -23.38 1.60
N LEU A 265 -8.43 -22.92 1.15
CA LEU A 265 -8.90 -21.54 1.28
C LEU A 265 -9.54 -21.35 2.66
N HIS A 266 -8.99 -20.45 3.46
CA HIS A 266 -9.38 -20.23 4.85
C HIS A 266 -9.53 -18.73 5.15
N ASN A 267 -10.32 -18.42 6.19
CA ASN A 267 -10.48 -17.07 6.70
C ASN A 267 -9.97 -16.94 8.15
N ILE A 268 -10.18 -15.78 8.76
CA ILE A 268 -9.74 -15.53 10.15
C ILE A 268 -10.46 -16.44 11.14
N TYR A 269 -11.75 -16.69 10.92
CA TYR A 269 -12.52 -17.60 11.78
C TYR A 269 -11.93 -19.02 11.77
N ASP A 270 -11.51 -19.53 10.58
CA ASP A 270 -10.87 -20.83 10.48
C ASP A 270 -9.55 -20.87 11.27
N LEU A 271 -8.76 -19.78 11.25
CA LEU A 271 -7.54 -19.65 12.05
C LEU A 271 -7.85 -19.72 13.55
N GLU A 272 -8.91 -19.05 13.99
CA GLU A 272 -9.38 -19.10 15.38
C GLU A 272 -9.86 -20.49 15.81
N GLN A 273 -10.35 -21.29 14.84
CA GLN A 273 -10.74 -22.70 15.08
C GLN A 273 -9.57 -23.69 14.96
N GLY A 274 -8.33 -23.19 14.92
CA GLY A 274 -7.13 -24.01 14.93
C GLY A 274 -6.84 -24.70 13.60
N VAL A 275 -7.17 -24.06 12.46
CA VAL A 275 -6.85 -24.63 11.15
C VAL A 275 -5.35 -24.74 10.91
N ALA A 276 -4.54 -23.83 11.44
CA ALA A 276 -3.08 -23.87 11.27
C ALA A 276 -2.48 -25.14 11.90
N GLU A 277 -2.90 -25.51 13.10
CA GLU A 277 -2.46 -26.71 13.78
C GLU A 277 -2.89 -27.99 13.07
N LYS A 278 -4.03 -27.98 12.38
CA LYS A 278 -4.55 -29.14 11.63
C LYS A 278 -3.87 -29.30 10.28
N LEU A 279 -3.59 -28.18 9.60
CA LEU A 279 -3.10 -28.15 8.23
C LEU A 279 -1.61 -28.50 8.14
N PHE A 280 -0.81 -28.08 9.11
CA PHE A 280 0.65 -28.18 9.07
C PHE A 280 1.24 -29.27 10.00
N ARG A 281 0.45 -30.22 10.39
CA ARG A 281 0.89 -31.39 11.18
C ARG A 281 1.59 -32.45 10.36
#